data_fe0124a8c969998ba4a11c7be101e6e5
#
_entry.id   fe0124a8c969998ba4a11c7be101e6e5
#
_cell.length_a   1.000
_cell.length_b   1.000
_cell.length_c   1.000
_cell.angle_alpha   90.00
_cell.angle_beta   90.00
_cell.angle_gamma   90.00
#
_symmetry.space_group_name_H-M   'P 1'
#
loop_
_entity.id
_entity.type
_entity.pdbx_description
1 polymer ?
#
loop_
_entity_poly.entity_id
_entity_poly.type
_entity_poly.pdbx_seq_one_letter_code
_entity_poly.pdbx_strand_id
1 'polypeptide(L)'
;MSRRTSIVKALTEKLKLIDGSAAYKTNLFNNSFAKLKFWDEVSDFPSIFTVAGSEAREYMPGAFTWGFLGISLKVYCKGEDAQQLLEDLLEDVENVIDANRQIVYDVDRGYETTEILISSITTDEGLLAPYAVGEISLQVRYQIM
;
A
#
# COMPACT_ATOMS: atom_id res chain seq x y z
N MET A 1 14.91 -13.10 3.10
CA MET A 1 13.97 -12.00 3.38
C MET A 1 12.94 -12.41 4.42
N SER A 2 12.57 -11.50 5.32
CA SER A 2 11.51 -11.77 6.27
C SER A 2 10.16 -11.83 5.56
N ARG A 3 9.16 -12.44 6.21
CA ARG A 3 7.77 -12.45 5.68
C ARG A 3 7.25 -11.03 5.52
N ARG A 4 7.53 -10.16 6.49
CA ARG A 4 7.10 -8.76 6.47
C ARG A 4 7.65 -8.02 5.25
N THR A 5 8.95 -8.16 4.99
CA THR A 5 9.59 -7.56 3.82
C THR A 5 9.00 -8.10 2.52
N SER A 6 8.76 -9.40 2.45
CA SER A 6 8.19 -10.05 1.26
C SER A 6 6.76 -9.55 0.99
N ILE A 7 5.96 -9.37 2.03
CA ILE A 7 4.60 -8.82 1.91
C ILE A 7 4.63 -7.40 1.38
N VAL A 8 5.50 -6.55 1.94
CA VAL A 8 5.66 -5.15 1.51
C VAL A 8 6.06 -5.10 0.03
N LYS A 9 7.03 -5.92 -0.38
CA LYS A 9 7.47 -5.96 -1.78
C LYS A 9 6.37 -6.45 -2.72
N ALA A 10 5.61 -7.46 -2.32
CA ALA A 10 4.49 -7.95 -3.12
C ALA A 10 3.41 -6.89 -3.32
N LEU A 11 3.08 -6.13 -2.26
CA LEU A 11 2.15 -5.00 -2.36
C LEU A 11 2.69 -3.92 -3.29
N THR A 12 3.97 -3.57 -3.15
CA THR A 12 4.62 -2.58 -3.98
C THR A 12 4.51 -2.92 -5.46
N GLU A 13 4.69 -4.19 -5.81
CA GLU A 13 4.56 -4.64 -7.20
C GLU A 13 3.10 -4.60 -7.68
N LYS A 14 2.14 -4.93 -6.82
CA LYS A 14 0.71 -4.87 -7.19
C LYS A 14 0.27 -3.44 -7.49
N LEU A 15 0.75 -2.45 -6.75
CA LEU A 15 0.39 -1.06 -6.98
C LEU A 15 0.90 -0.53 -8.32
N LYS A 16 1.91 -1.15 -8.91
CA LYS A 16 2.40 -0.80 -10.24
C LYS A 16 1.40 -1.12 -11.35
N LEU A 17 0.32 -1.84 -11.05
CA LEU A 17 -0.77 -2.06 -12.00
C LEU A 17 -1.50 -0.77 -12.36
N ILE A 18 -1.38 0.27 -11.54
CA ILE A 18 -1.95 1.60 -11.82
C ILE A 18 -1.08 2.28 -12.86
N ASP A 19 -1.36 2.01 -14.13
CA ASP A 19 -0.50 2.39 -15.26
C ASP A 19 -1.19 3.33 -16.27
N GLY A 20 -2.33 3.90 -15.91
CA GLY A 20 -3.08 4.80 -16.78
C GLY A 20 -3.94 4.09 -17.82
N SER A 21 -4.04 2.77 -17.76
CA SER A 21 -4.94 2.01 -18.63
C SER A 21 -6.42 2.29 -18.31
N ALA A 22 -7.33 1.79 -19.14
CA ALA A 22 -8.76 2.06 -19.00
C ALA A 22 -9.36 1.62 -17.66
N ALA A 23 -8.68 0.71 -16.94
CA ALA A 23 -9.12 0.23 -15.65
C ALA A 23 -8.87 1.23 -14.51
N TYR A 24 -8.02 2.24 -14.74
CA TYR A 24 -7.58 3.18 -13.71
C TYR A 24 -7.78 4.63 -14.13
N LYS A 25 -8.03 5.51 -13.16
CA LYS A 25 -8.19 6.96 -13.40
C LYS A 25 -6.86 7.67 -13.49
N THR A 26 -5.80 7.08 -12.92
CA THR A 26 -4.48 7.70 -12.79
C THR A 26 -3.38 6.79 -13.34
N ASN A 27 -2.19 7.36 -13.49
CA ASN A 27 -0.99 6.62 -13.87
C ASN A 27 0.08 6.88 -12.82
N LEU A 28 0.55 5.81 -12.19
CA LEU A 28 1.58 5.88 -11.15
C LEU A 28 3.00 5.93 -11.75
N PHE A 29 3.17 5.63 -13.04
CA PHE A 29 4.46 5.58 -13.73
C PHE A 29 5.48 4.68 -13.03
N ASN A 30 5.03 3.56 -12.47
CA ASN A 30 5.86 2.62 -11.69
C ASN A 30 6.48 3.23 -10.41
N ASN A 31 6.03 4.40 -9.97
CA ASN A 31 6.56 5.07 -8.78
C ASN A 31 5.97 4.48 -7.49
N SER A 32 6.21 3.20 -7.28
CA SER A 32 5.77 2.45 -6.10
C SER A 32 7.00 1.83 -5.45
N PHE A 33 7.28 2.22 -4.21
CA PHE A 33 8.54 1.91 -3.54
C PHE A 33 8.33 1.29 -2.16
N ALA A 34 9.17 0.32 -1.82
CA ALA A 34 9.17 -0.36 -0.53
C ALA A 34 10.11 0.36 0.45
N LYS A 35 9.88 1.63 0.69
CA LYS A 35 10.66 2.46 1.61
C LYS A 35 9.86 3.67 2.04
N LEU A 36 10.35 4.40 3.03
CA LEU A 36 9.73 5.65 3.47
C LEU A 36 10.50 6.85 2.89
N LYS A 37 9.75 7.80 2.34
CA LYS A 37 10.21 9.16 2.07
C LYS A 37 9.14 10.14 2.54
N PHE A 38 9.58 11.29 3.02
CA PHE A 38 8.67 12.37 3.36
C PHE A 38 8.33 13.17 2.10
N TRP A 39 7.19 13.86 2.12
CA TRP A 39 6.66 14.55 0.95
C TRP A 39 7.61 15.58 0.34
N ASP A 40 8.45 16.21 1.16
CA ASP A 40 9.43 17.22 0.72
C ASP A 40 10.72 16.60 0.15
N GLU A 41 10.89 15.30 0.28
CA GLU A 41 12.04 14.57 -0.25
C GLU A 41 11.74 13.86 -1.58
N VAL A 42 10.47 13.83 -1.98
CA VAL A 42 10.02 13.11 -3.18
C VAL A 42 10.25 13.97 -4.42
N SER A 43 10.81 13.38 -5.46
CA SER A 43 11.09 14.04 -6.73
C SER A 43 10.17 13.59 -7.87
N ASP A 44 9.59 12.42 -7.79
CA ASP A 44 8.73 11.85 -8.82
C ASP A 44 7.28 11.78 -8.32
N PHE A 45 6.35 12.34 -9.09
CA PHE A 45 4.94 12.37 -8.74
C PHE A 45 4.07 11.88 -9.89
N PRO A 46 2.95 11.19 -9.62
CA PRO A 46 2.56 10.69 -8.30
C PRO A 46 3.45 9.52 -7.86
N SER A 47 3.49 9.27 -6.55
CA SER A 47 4.28 8.15 -6.02
C SER A 47 3.65 7.58 -4.76
N ILE A 48 3.95 6.31 -4.48
CA ILE A 48 3.47 5.61 -3.29
C ILE A 48 4.66 4.95 -2.60
N PHE A 49 4.76 5.15 -1.29
CA PHE A 49 5.79 4.53 -0.45
C PHE A 49 5.11 3.61 0.55
N THR A 50 5.46 2.34 0.52
CA THR A 50 4.87 1.29 1.34
C THR A 50 5.79 0.94 2.48
N VAL A 51 5.28 1.03 3.71
CA VAL A 51 6.07 0.81 4.93
C VAL A 51 5.32 -0.10 5.88
N ALA A 52 6.01 -1.14 6.39
CA ALA A 52 5.47 -2.00 7.44
C ALA A 52 5.65 -1.33 8.80
N GLY A 53 4.61 -1.39 9.61
CA GLY A 53 4.62 -0.87 10.97
C GLY A 53 4.56 -1.98 12.00
N SER A 54 3.68 -1.83 12.99
CA SER A 54 3.52 -2.80 14.06
C SER A 54 2.74 -4.03 13.62
N GLU A 55 2.97 -5.13 14.31
CA GLU A 55 2.28 -6.39 14.05
C GLU A 55 1.74 -6.94 15.36
N ALA A 56 0.45 -7.25 15.38
CA ALA A 56 -0.18 -8.01 16.46
C ALA A 56 -0.20 -9.48 16.09
N ARG A 57 -0.19 -10.34 17.08
CA ARG A 57 -0.24 -11.80 16.86
C ARG A 57 -1.33 -12.44 17.69
N GLU A 58 -1.90 -13.50 17.14
CA GLU A 58 -2.87 -14.32 17.83
C GLU A 58 -2.40 -15.77 17.74
N TYR A 59 -2.04 -16.34 18.88
CA TYR A 59 -1.54 -17.72 18.98
C TYR A 59 -2.72 -18.66 19.15
N MET A 60 -2.80 -19.63 18.23
CA MET A 60 -3.86 -20.62 18.21
C MET A 60 -3.31 -22.00 18.60
N PRO A 61 -4.17 -22.93 19.07
CA PRO A 61 -3.75 -24.32 19.32
C PRO A 61 -3.20 -24.97 18.06
N GLY A 62 -2.27 -25.93 18.22
CA GLY A 62 -1.74 -26.69 17.11
C GLY A 62 -0.59 -26.03 16.37
N ALA A 63 0.19 -25.18 17.05
CA ALA A 63 1.34 -24.47 16.49
C ALA A 63 0.97 -23.52 15.34
N PHE A 64 -0.23 -22.99 15.37
CA PHE A 64 -0.76 -22.06 14.39
C PHE A 64 -0.76 -20.63 14.98
N THR A 65 -0.30 -19.67 14.21
CA THR A 65 -0.29 -18.26 14.64
C THR A 65 -0.76 -17.36 13.51
N TRP A 66 -1.68 -16.44 13.83
CA TRP A 66 -2.05 -15.37 12.93
C TRP A 66 -1.16 -14.14 13.16
N GLY A 67 -0.70 -13.54 12.08
CA GLY A 67 -0.08 -12.22 12.12
C GLY A 67 -1.05 -11.19 11.56
N PHE A 68 -1.13 -10.04 12.22
CA PHE A 68 -1.92 -8.88 11.79
C PHE A 68 -0.95 -7.73 11.61
N LEU A 69 -0.46 -7.55 10.38
CA LEU A 69 0.57 -6.57 10.06
C LEU A 69 -0.06 -5.26 9.63
N GLY A 70 0.27 -4.19 10.34
CA GLY A 70 -0.09 -2.84 9.93
C GLY A 70 0.87 -2.35 8.86
N ILE A 71 0.33 -1.88 7.74
CA ILE A 71 1.10 -1.32 6.63
C ILE A 71 0.54 0.05 6.31
N SER A 72 1.42 1.03 6.09
CA SER A 72 1.04 2.36 5.65
C SER A 72 1.48 2.57 4.21
N LEU A 73 0.55 3.07 3.39
CA LEU A 73 0.84 3.54 2.05
C LEU A 73 0.86 5.06 2.09
N LYS A 74 2.03 5.66 1.85
CA LYS A 74 2.17 7.11 1.77
C LYS A 74 2.04 7.50 0.31
N VAL A 75 1.03 8.30 -0.01
CA VAL A 75 0.66 8.67 -1.38
C VAL A 75 0.93 10.16 -1.58
N TYR A 76 1.72 10.48 -2.58
CA TYR A 76 2.16 11.86 -2.84
C TYR A 76 1.80 12.30 -4.25
N CYS A 77 1.16 13.46 -4.37
CA CYS A 77 0.83 14.11 -5.63
C CYS A 77 1.31 15.55 -5.62
N LYS A 78 1.45 16.16 -6.79
CA LYS A 78 1.88 17.56 -6.94
C LYS A 78 1.25 18.17 -8.19
N GLY A 79 0.89 19.45 -8.11
CA GLY A 79 0.34 20.20 -9.23
C GLY A 79 -0.80 21.10 -8.83
N GLU A 80 -1.41 21.78 -9.79
CA GLU A 80 -2.55 22.68 -9.53
C GLU A 80 -3.76 21.91 -9.02
N ASP A 81 -4.03 20.74 -9.61
CA ASP A 81 -5.15 19.89 -9.25
C ASP A 81 -4.70 18.69 -8.41
N ALA A 82 -3.71 18.90 -7.54
CA ALA A 82 -3.10 17.82 -6.76
C ALA A 82 -4.12 17.09 -5.88
N GLN A 83 -5.07 17.81 -5.28
CA GLN A 83 -6.11 17.17 -4.44
C GLN A 83 -7.03 16.26 -5.25
N GLN A 84 -7.45 16.70 -6.45
CA GLN A 84 -8.27 15.88 -7.34
C GLN A 84 -7.48 14.64 -7.78
N LEU A 85 -6.22 14.82 -8.15
CA LEU A 85 -5.35 13.72 -8.54
C LEU A 85 -5.17 12.74 -7.39
N LEU A 86 -4.98 13.25 -6.18
CA LEU A 86 -4.84 12.41 -4.98
C LEU A 86 -6.10 11.57 -4.76
N GLU A 87 -7.29 12.17 -4.82
CA GLU A 87 -8.54 11.45 -4.61
C GLU A 87 -8.74 10.36 -5.67
N ASP A 88 -8.43 10.65 -6.93
CA ASP A 88 -8.51 9.66 -8.00
C ASP A 88 -7.52 8.53 -7.80
N LEU A 89 -6.29 8.85 -7.38
CA LEU A 89 -5.26 7.84 -7.11
C LEU A 89 -5.63 6.98 -5.89
N LEU A 90 -6.17 7.59 -4.84
CA LEU A 90 -6.63 6.85 -3.66
C LEU A 90 -7.72 5.84 -4.06
N GLU A 91 -8.65 6.22 -4.92
CA GLU A 91 -9.68 5.31 -5.40
C GLU A 91 -9.08 4.16 -6.22
N ASP A 92 -8.10 4.45 -7.07
CA ASP A 92 -7.39 3.41 -7.82
C ASP A 92 -6.68 2.44 -6.89
N VAL A 93 -6.04 2.95 -5.83
CA VAL A 93 -5.38 2.10 -4.82
C VAL A 93 -6.41 1.23 -4.09
N GLU A 94 -7.55 1.80 -3.70
CA GLU A 94 -8.64 1.02 -3.08
C GLU A 94 -9.06 -0.14 -3.98
N ASN A 95 -9.23 0.11 -5.27
CA ASN A 95 -9.63 -0.91 -6.23
C ASN A 95 -8.58 -2.00 -6.38
N VAL A 96 -7.29 -1.64 -6.40
CA VAL A 96 -6.20 -2.63 -6.47
C VAL A 96 -6.18 -3.49 -5.20
N ILE A 97 -6.29 -2.89 -4.04
CA ILE A 97 -6.28 -3.61 -2.77
C ILE A 97 -7.50 -4.55 -2.66
N ASP A 98 -8.68 -4.04 -2.97
CA ASP A 98 -9.91 -4.84 -2.87
C ASP A 98 -9.94 -5.99 -3.87
N ALA A 99 -9.29 -5.86 -5.01
CA ALA A 99 -9.17 -6.93 -5.99
C ALA A 99 -8.06 -7.94 -5.65
N ASN A 100 -7.16 -7.62 -4.72
CA ASN A 100 -5.97 -8.42 -4.39
C ASN A 100 -5.84 -8.61 -2.87
N ARG A 101 -6.89 -9.08 -2.23
CA ARG A 101 -6.90 -9.31 -0.78
C ARG A 101 -6.04 -10.50 -0.37
N GLN A 102 -5.75 -11.38 -1.32
CA GLN A 102 -4.85 -12.52 -1.16
C GLN A 102 -3.71 -12.36 -2.15
N ILE A 103 -2.52 -12.08 -1.64
CA ILE A 103 -1.33 -11.88 -2.47
C ILE A 103 -0.29 -12.94 -2.11
N VAL A 104 0.23 -13.62 -3.12
CA VAL A 104 1.35 -14.55 -2.93
C VAL A 104 2.61 -13.71 -2.73
N TYR A 105 3.22 -13.83 -1.55
CA TYR A 105 4.43 -13.08 -1.23
C TYR A 105 5.69 -13.95 -1.21
N ASP A 106 5.53 -15.26 -1.29
CA ASP A 106 6.65 -16.21 -1.43
C ASP A 106 6.20 -17.35 -2.34
N VAL A 107 6.58 -17.24 -3.62
CA VAL A 107 6.17 -18.21 -4.64
C VAL A 107 6.74 -19.59 -4.37
N ASP A 108 8.02 -19.67 -3.93
CA ASP A 108 8.71 -20.94 -3.72
C ASP A 108 8.07 -21.77 -2.61
N ARG A 109 7.60 -21.09 -1.55
CA ARG A 109 6.96 -21.75 -0.40
C ARG A 109 5.43 -21.76 -0.52
N GLY A 110 4.89 -21.03 -1.49
CA GLY A 110 3.45 -20.93 -1.67
C GLY A 110 2.76 -20.11 -0.58
N TYR A 111 3.47 -19.19 0.06
CA TYR A 111 2.88 -18.35 1.10
C TYR A 111 2.10 -17.19 0.49
N GLU A 112 0.90 -17.00 1.00
CA GLU A 112 0.05 -15.88 0.60
C GLU A 112 -0.61 -15.23 1.81
N THR A 113 -1.02 -13.97 1.64
CA THR A 113 -1.81 -13.29 2.66
C THR A 113 -3.20 -13.91 2.71
N THR A 114 -3.79 -13.96 3.91
CA THR A 114 -5.17 -14.44 4.06
C THR A 114 -6.15 -13.35 3.71
N GLU A 115 -5.86 -12.12 4.13
CA GLU A 115 -6.72 -10.97 3.89
C GLU A 115 -5.90 -9.68 3.97
N ILE A 116 -6.31 -8.69 3.17
CA ILE A 116 -5.79 -7.33 3.26
C ILE A 116 -7.00 -6.41 3.36
N LEU A 117 -7.06 -5.63 4.45
CA LEU A 117 -8.16 -4.71 4.73
C LEU A 117 -7.64 -3.28 4.78
N ILE A 118 -8.42 -2.37 4.22
CA ILE A 118 -8.17 -0.93 4.39
C ILE A 118 -8.81 -0.53 5.72
N SER A 119 -7.99 -0.06 6.66
CA SER A 119 -8.48 0.34 7.97
C SER A 119 -8.80 1.83 8.06
N SER A 120 -8.05 2.67 7.34
CA SER A 120 -8.33 4.10 7.29
C SER A 120 -7.65 4.76 6.11
N ILE A 121 -8.19 5.91 5.70
CA ILE A 121 -7.61 6.76 4.66
C ILE A 121 -7.64 8.19 5.20
N THR A 122 -6.49 8.86 5.18
CA THR A 122 -6.38 10.26 5.62
C THR A 122 -5.65 11.08 4.56
N THR A 123 -5.91 12.39 4.55
CA THR A 123 -5.26 13.31 3.62
C THR A 123 -4.78 14.56 4.35
N ASP A 124 -3.95 15.36 3.69
CA ASP A 124 -3.51 16.64 4.21
C ASP A 124 -4.57 17.74 4.12
N GLU A 125 -5.72 17.44 3.53
CA GLU A 125 -6.86 18.37 3.37
C GLU A 125 -6.49 19.68 2.63
N GLY A 126 -5.49 19.60 1.76
CA GLY A 126 -5.04 20.76 0.97
C GLY A 126 -4.05 21.66 1.66
N LEU A 127 -3.61 21.33 2.87
CA LEU A 127 -2.72 22.18 3.66
C LEU A 127 -1.30 22.30 3.08
N LEU A 128 -0.89 21.34 2.26
CA LEU A 128 0.46 21.29 1.70
C LEU A 128 0.53 21.71 0.24
N ALA A 129 -0.49 22.39 -0.30
CA ALA A 129 -0.49 22.83 -1.68
C ALA A 129 0.84 23.51 -2.06
N PRO A 130 1.42 23.27 -3.24
CA PRO A 130 0.89 22.52 -4.40
C PRO A 130 1.02 20.99 -4.29
N TYR A 131 1.38 20.48 -3.14
CA TYR A 131 1.46 19.04 -2.88
C TYR A 131 0.13 18.55 -2.32
N ALA A 132 -0.19 17.28 -2.59
CA ALA A 132 -1.29 16.58 -1.95
C ALA A 132 -0.74 15.28 -1.37
N VAL A 133 -0.99 15.05 -0.10
CA VAL A 133 -0.47 13.91 0.64
C VAL A 133 -1.62 13.09 1.21
N GLY A 134 -1.58 11.80 0.96
CA GLY A 134 -2.55 10.87 1.52
C GLY A 134 -1.85 9.72 2.21
N GLU A 135 -2.56 9.07 3.11
CA GLU A 135 -2.10 7.87 3.78
C GLU A 135 -3.23 6.86 3.85
N ILE A 136 -2.94 5.65 3.37
CA ILE A 136 -3.84 4.52 3.50
C ILE A 136 -3.22 3.56 4.49
N SER A 137 -3.96 3.27 5.56
CA SER A 137 -3.54 2.28 6.55
C SER A 137 -4.21 0.96 6.22
N LEU A 138 -3.39 -0.09 6.10
CA LEU A 138 -3.84 -1.44 5.80
C LEU A 138 -3.59 -2.36 7.00
N GLN A 139 -4.42 -3.37 7.14
CA GLN A 139 -4.14 -4.51 7.99
C GLN A 139 -4.03 -5.75 7.11
N VAL A 140 -2.88 -6.40 7.18
CA VAL A 140 -2.61 -7.64 6.45
C VAL A 140 -2.65 -8.80 7.43
N ARG A 141 -3.54 -9.74 7.18
CA ARG A 141 -3.62 -10.96 7.96
C ARG A 141 -2.89 -12.07 7.22
N TYR A 142 -1.96 -12.73 7.89
CA TYR A 142 -1.22 -13.82 7.29
C TYR A 142 -0.89 -14.89 8.33
N GLN A 143 -0.65 -16.09 7.85
CA GLN A 143 -0.36 -17.23 8.69
C GLN A 143 1.14 -17.31 8.98
N ILE A 144 1.46 -17.49 10.25
CA ILE A 144 2.82 -17.70 10.73
C ILE A 144 2.89 -19.12 11.30
N MET A 145 3.81 -19.89 10.81
CA MET A 145 4.03 -21.25 11.32
C MET A 145 5.46 -21.45 11.76
#